data_787c0277018997f4d265f37dac686374
#
_entry.id   787c0277018997f4d265f37dac686374
#
_cell.length_a   1.000
_cell.length_b   1.000
_cell.length_c   1.000
_cell.angle_alpha   90.00
_cell.angle_beta   90.00
_cell.angle_gamma   90.00
#
_symmetry.space_group_name_H-M   'P 1'
#
loop_
_entity.id
_entity.type
_entity.pdbx_description
1 polymer ?
#
loop_
_entity_poly.entity_id
_entity_poly.type
_entity_poly.pdbx_seq_one_letter_code
_entity_poly.pdbx_strand_id
1 'polypeptide(L)'
;RVVHLAAQAGVRHSIENPFAYERSNLAGHLSVMEACRHAEGFEHLVYASSSSVYGDKPMGGEGFKEEEPATDPVSLYAATKRACELMSQSYAKLYGFPQTGLRFFTVYGPYGRPDMAYYKFTKAILNGDPINVFNNGDMKRDFTYIDDIIEGVVKVLSLTPKPQFSEGSTASAPYKIFNISTSIKIHNIHSLIKSLII
;
A
#
# COMPACT_ATOMS: atom_id res chain seq x y z
N ARG A 1 4.22 1.80 20.15
CA ARG A 1 3.78 1.41 18.80
C ARG A 1 3.89 2.59 17.86
N VAL A 2 4.17 2.34 16.60
CA VAL A 2 4.30 3.38 15.56
C VAL A 2 3.49 2.97 14.35
N VAL A 3 2.76 3.95 13.75
CA VAL A 3 2.15 3.84 12.42
C VAL A 3 2.93 4.75 11.48
N HIS A 4 3.63 4.16 10.52
CA HIS A 4 4.48 4.86 9.56
C HIS A 4 3.79 4.93 8.19
N LEU A 5 3.17 6.07 7.90
CA LEU A 5 2.49 6.34 6.62
C LEU A 5 3.27 7.32 5.74
N ALA A 6 4.35 7.91 6.25
CA ALA A 6 5.13 8.89 5.51
C ALA A 6 5.91 8.22 4.36
N ALA A 7 5.71 8.73 3.17
CA ALA A 7 6.43 8.29 1.97
C ALA A 7 6.20 9.27 0.81
N GLN A 8 7.07 9.22 -0.19
CA GLN A 8 6.76 9.78 -1.49
C GLN A 8 5.85 8.80 -2.24
N ALA A 9 4.63 9.23 -2.55
CA ALA A 9 3.64 8.43 -3.26
C ALA A 9 3.48 8.87 -4.73
N GLY A 10 2.88 8.00 -5.56
CA GLY A 10 2.54 8.28 -6.96
C GLY A 10 3.48 7.60 -7.95
N VAL A 11 2.91 6.69 -8.78
CA VAL A 11 3.66 5.93 -9.78
C VAL A 11 4.29 6.85 -10.83
N ARG A 12 3.52 7.81 -11.38
CA ARG A 12 4.01 8.71 -12.45
C ARG A 12 5.14 9.61 -11.96
N HIS A 13 4.99 10.23 -10.80
CA HIS A 13 6.01 11.09 -10.24
C HIS A 13 7.33 10.35 -9.95
N SER A 14 7.29 9.03 -9.73
CA SER A 14 8.52 8.23 -9.55
C SER A 14 9.37 8.15 -10.82
N ILE A 15 8.80 8.39 -12.01
CA ILE A 15 9.52 8.46 -13.27
C ILE A 15 10.21 9.83 -13.42
N GLU A 16 9.54 10.89 -12.98
CA GLU A 16 10.01 12.27 -13.10
C GLU A 16 11.07 12.62 -12.04
N ASN A 17 10.92 12.11 -10.82
CA ASN A 17 11.82 12.42 -9.71
C ASN A 17 12.18 11.15 -8.89
N PRO A 18 13.01 10.25 -9.45
CA PRO A 18 13.34 8.97 -8.83
C PRO A 18 14.08 9.12 -7.49
N PHE A 19 14.96 10.10 -7.33
CA PHE A 19 15.73 10.31 -6.10
C PHE A 19 14.86 10.72 -4.90
N ALA A 20 13.70 11.35 -5.13
CA ALA A 20 12.75 11.62 -4.05
C ALA A 20 12.21 10.33 -3.44
N TYR A 21 12.03 9.28 -4.25
CA TYR A 21 11.56 7.96 -3.80
C TYR A 21 12.63 7.17 -3.05
N GLU A 22 13.86 7.23 -3.52
CA GLU A 22 14.99 6.62 -2.81
C GLU A 22 15.11 7.22 -1.41
N ARG A 23 15.22 8.56 -1.32
CA ARG A 23 15.40 9.25 -0.03
C ARG A 23 14.20 9.07 0.91
N SER A 24 12.97 9.30 0.42
CA SER A 24 11.79 9.26 1.29
C SER A 24 11.36 7.85 1.64
N ASN A 25 11.39 6.92 0.67
CA ASN A 25 10.84 5.60 0.87
C ASN A 25 11.88 4.62 1.44
N LEU A 26 13.10 4.60 0.91
CA LEU A 26 14.11 3.66 1.38
C LEU A 26 14.87 4.20 2.59
N ALA A 27 15.55 5.34 2.46
CA ALA A 27 16.31 5.91 3.56
C ALA A 27 15.38 6.36 4.71
N GLY A 28 14.22 6.95 4.39
CA GLY A 28 13.21 7.33 5.40
C GLY A 28 12.64 6.14 6.15
N HIS A 29 12.29 5.05 5.46
CA HIS A 29 11.80 3.82 6.11
C HIS A 29 12.87 3.20 7.01
N LEU A 30 14.12 3.12 6.54
CA LEU A 30 15.23 2.64 7.34
C LEU A 30 15.42 3.48 8.61
N SER A 31 15.36 4.81 8.50
CA SER A 31 15.48 5.70 9.65
C SER A 31 14.40 5.47 10.70
N VAL A 32 13.15 5.23 10.27
CA VAL A 32 12.04 4.88 11.18
C VAL A 32 12.28 3.53 11.84
N MET A 33 12.71 2.50 11.09
CA MET A 33 13.02 1.18 11.65
C MET A 33 14.15 1.25 12.68
N GLU A 34 15.23 2.00 12.41
CA GLU A 34 16.32 2.18 13.35
C GLU A 34 15.87 2.91 14.62
N ALA A 35 15.06 3.98 14.48
CA ALA A 35 14.48 4.67 15.63
C ALA A 35 13.60 3.73 16.48
N CYS A 36 12.77 2.92 15.84
CA CYS A 36 11.92 1.94 16.52
C CYS A 36 12.74 0.85 17.23
N ARG A 37 13.76 0.33 16.56
CA ARG A 37 14.63 -0.73 17.08
C ARG A 37 15.38 -0.33 18.35
N HIS A 38 15.74 0.95 18.46
CA HIS A 38 16.45 1.49 19.62
C HIS A 38 15.51 2.12 20.67
N ALA A 39 14.21 2.19 20.40
CA ALA A 39 13.27 2.73 21.38
C ALA A 39 12.99 1.70 22.48
N GLU A 40 13.17 2.11 23.74
CA GLU A 40 12.87 1.25 24.88
C GLU A 40 11.37 0.93 24.96
N GLY A 41 11.03 -0.32 25.23
CA GLY A 41 9.65 -0.79 25.33
C GLY A 41 8.86 -0.78 24.01
N PHE A 42 9.55 -0.76 22.87
CA PHE A 42 8.90 -0.78 21.56
C PHE A 42 8.16 -2.09 21.31
N GLU A 43 6.90 -2.00 20.86
CA GLU A 43 6.04 -3.18 20.69
C GLU A 43 5.73 -3.54 19.24
N HIS A 44 5.48 -2.56 18.34
CA HIS A 44 4.98 -2.84 17.01
C HIS A 44 5.15 -1.66 16.04
N LEU A 45 5.71 -1.92 14.86
CA LEU A 45 5.71 -1.02 13.71
C LEU A 45 4.68 -1.48 12.69
N VAL A 46 3.69 -0.64 12.40
CA VAL A 46 2.78 -0.80 11.27
C VAL A 46 3.17 0.21 10.19
N TYR A 47 3.37 -0.21 8.95
CA TYR A 47 3.81 0.69 7.89
C TYR A 47 3.04 0.51 6.59
N ALA A 48 2.94 1.60 5.82
CA ALA A 48 2.27 1.62 4.52
C ALA A 48 3.13 0.97 3.44
N SER A 49 2.67 -0.17 2.92
CA SER A 49 3.05 -0.71 1.63
C SER A 49 2.01 -0.32 0.58
N SER A 50 1.92 -1.03 -0.53
CA SER A 50 1.00 -0.72 -1.64
C SER A 50 0.66 -1.97 -2.43
N SER A 51 -0.56 -2.07 -2.95
CA SER A 51 -0.93 -3.09 -3.93
C SER A 51 -0.11 -3.04 -5.22
N SER A 52 0.56 -1.91 -5.49
CA SER A 52 1.48 -1.77 -6.64
C SER A 52 2.64 -2.78 -6.63
N VAL A 53 2.98 -3.36 -5.46
CA VAL A 53 4.06 -4.36 -5.34
C VAL A 53 3.76 -5.65 -6.13
N TYR A 54 2.47 -5.94 -6.39
CA TYR A 54 2.07 -7.12 -7.14
C TYR A 54 2.38 -7.04 -8.65
N GLY A 55 2.63 -5.83 -9.18
CA GLY A 55 2.79 -5.62 -10.62
C GLY A 55 1.48 -5.71 -11.38
N ASP A 56 1.58 -5.99 -12.68
CA ASP A 56 0.43 -6.18 -13.56
C ASP A 56 -0.03 -7.65 -13.57
N LYS A 57 -1.32 -7.86 -13.34
CA LYS A 57 -1.95 -9.16 -13.51
C LYS A 57 -2.92 -9.16 -14.67
N PRO A 58 -3.04 -10.30 -15.40
CA PRO A 58 -4.07 -10.46 -16.42
C PRO A 58 -5.47 -10.20 -15.88
N MET A 59 -6.30 -9.54 -16.68
CA MET A 59 -7.70 -9.31 -16.36
C MET A 59 -8.46 -10.63 -16.28
N GLY A 60 -9.26 -10.84 -15.21
CA GLY A 60 -10.14 -12.01 -15.08
C GLY A 60 -9.78 -13.02 -14.00
N GLY A 61 -8.64 -12.83 -13.31
CA GLY A 61 -8.27 -13.66 -12.15
C GLY A 61 -9.01 -13.28 -10.85
N GLU A 62 -8.89 -14.14 -9.83
CA GLU A 62 -9.17 -13.78 -8.44
C GLU A 62 -8.31 -12.59 -8.04
N GLY A 63 -8.74 -11.80 -7.02
CA GLY A 63 -7.96 -10.68 -6.50
C GLY A 63 -6.56 -11.10 -6.02
N PHE A 64 -5.73 -10.12 -5.69
CA PHE A 64 -4.38 -10.36 -5.15
C PHE A 64 -4.44 -11.00 -3.75
N LYS A 65 -3.60 -12.00 -3.52
CA LYS A 65 -3.44 -12.66 -2.21
C LYS A 65 -2.08 -12.29 -1.60
N GLU A 66 -2.01 -12.21 -0.28
CA GLU A 66 -0.78 -11.80 0.43
C GLU A 66 0.38 -12.77 0.20
N GLU A 67 0.08 -14.05 0.02
CA GLU A 67 1.06 -15.12 -0.23
C GLU A 67 1.65 -15.07 -1.64
N GLU A 68 1.03 -14.33 -2.56
CA GLU A 68 1.54 -14.22 -3.91
C GLU A 68 2.87 -13.49 -3.94
N PRO A 69 3.85 -14.01 -4.69
CA PRO A 69 5.13 -13.36 -4.85
C PRO A 69 4.97 -11.99 -5.54
N ALA A 70 5.46 -10.95 -4.90
CA ALA A 70 5.53 -9.60 -5.45
C ALA A 70 6.91 -9.38 -6.09
N THR A 71 7.15 -10.02 -7.23
CA THR A 71 8.48 -10.11 -7.86
C THR A 71 8.64 -9.25 -9.11
N ASP A 72 7.55 -8.68 -9.63
CA ASP A 72 7.56 -7.91 -10.88
C ASP A 72 6.93 -6.51 -10.72
N PRO A 73 7.55 -5.61 -9.92
CA PRO A 73 7.05 -4.26 -9.75
C PRO A 73 7.25 -3.44 -11.04
N VAL A 74 6.16 -2.91 -11.59
CA VAL A 74 6.15 -2.16 -12.87
C VAL A 74 6.50 -0.67 -12.74
N SER A 75 6.93 -0.21 -11.58
CA SER A 75 7.37 1.18 -11.36
C SER A 75 8.39 1.27 -10.24
N LEU A 76 9.20 2.36 -10.26
CA LEU A 76 10.13 2.62 -9.16
C LEU A 76 9.41 2.78 -7.82
N TYR A 77 8.25 3.43 -7.79
CA TYR A 77 7.41 3.50 -6.58
C TYR A 77 7.09 2.11 -6.05
N ALA A 78 6.61 1.20 -6.90
CA ALA A 78 6.32 -0.18 -6.51
C ALA A 78 7.58 -0.91 -6.01
N ALA A 79 8.70 -0.75 -6.71
CA ALA A 79 9.98 -1.32 -6.32
C ALA A 79 10.44 -0.82 -4.95
N THR A 80 10.33 0.50 -4.65
CA THR A 80 10.68 1.02 -3.32
C THR A 80 9.75 0.49 -2.22
N LYS A 81 8.45 0.34 -2.48
CA LYS A 81 7.52 -0.25 -1.50
C LYS A 81 7.82 -1.72 -1.24
N ARG A 82 8.14 -2.49 -2.29
CA ARG A 82 8.58 -3.88 -2.14
C ARG A 82 9.90 -3.98 -1.38
N ALA A 83 10.85 -3.10 -1.65
CA ALA A 83 12.10 -3.03 -0.90
C ALA A 83 11.87 -2.76 0.60
N CYS A 84 10.95 -1.86 0.96
CA CYS A 84 10.53 -1.63 2.35
C CYS A 84 10.01 -2.92 3.02
N GLU A 85 9.20 -3.73 2.30
CA GLU A 85 8.74 -5.02 2.83
C GLU A 85 9.90 -5.98 3.11
N LEU A 86 10.87 -6.09 2.19
CA LEU A 86 12.05 -6.96 2.35
C LEU A 86 12.97 -6.47 3.48
N MET A 87 13.19 -5.16 3.59
CA MET A 87 13.94 -4.55 4.69
C MET A 87 13.27 -4.85 6.04
N SER A 88 11.96 -4.64 6.14
CA SER A 88 11.17 -4.91 7.35
C SER A 88 11.21 -6.38 7.74
N GLN A 89 11.09 -7.30 6.78
CA GLN A 89 11.19 -8.74 7.03
C GLN A 89 12.58 -9.13 7.53
N SER A 90 13.63 -8.54 6.94
CA SER A 90 15.01 -8.77 7.38
C SER A 90 15.23 -8.28 8.81
N TYR A 91 14.74 -7.08 9.14
CA TYR A 91 14.84 -6.50 10.49
C TYR A 91 14.06 -7.32 11.53
N ALA A 92 12.86 -7.77 11.19
CA ALA A 92 12.09 -8.63 12.06
C ALA A 92 12.83 -9.96 12.35
N LYS A 93 13.53 -10.50 11.34
CA LYS A 93 14.31 -11.73 11.47
C LYS A 93 15.59 -11.53 12.29
N LEU A 94 16.32 -10.44 12.05
CA LEU A 94 17.61 -10.16 12.70
C LEU A 94 17.45 -9.71 14.15
N TYR A 95 16.46 -8.88 14.42
CA TYR A 95 16.33 -8.20 15.71
C TYR A 95 15.09 -8.62 16.51
N GLY A 96 14.24 -9.48 15.96
CA GLY A 96 13.03 -9.93 16.64
C GLY A 96 11.98 -8.85 16.85
N PHE A 97 12.09 -7.71 16.14
CA PHE A 97 11.24 -6.58 16.35
C PHE A 97 9.96 -6.65 15.48
N PRO A 98 8.76 -6.60 16.10
CA PRO A 98 7.52 -6.90 15.40
C PRO A 98 7.12 -5.84 14.38
N GLN A 99 6.81 -6.28 13.15
CA GLN A 99 6.43 -5.39 12.06
C GLN A 99 5.27 -5.93 11.23
N THR A 100 4.38 -5.03 10.80
CA THR A 100 3.31 -5.35 9.86
C THR A 100 3.26 -4.35 8.71
N GLY A 101 3.38 -4.84 7.49
CA GLY A 101 3.18 -4.06 6.27
C GLY A 101 1.73 -4.12 5.79
N LEU A 102 1.18 -3.00 5.38
CA LEU A 102 -0.18 -2.88 4.85
C LEU A 102 -0.14 -2.52 3.38
N ARG A 103 -0.58 -3.42 2.51
CA ARG A 103 -0.73 -3.19 1.07
C ARG A 103 -2.06 -2.50 0.82
N PHE A 104 -2.03 -1.17 0.81
CA PHE A 104 -3.21 -0.39 0.48
C PHE A 104 -3.53 -0.47 -1.01
N PHE A 105 -4.82 -0.64 -1.32
CA PHE A 105 -5.38 -0.49 -2.65
C PHE A 105 -5.76 0.96 -2.91
N THR A 106 -6.74 1.24 -3.79
CA THR A 106 -7.09 2.63 -4.08
C THR A 106 -8.00 3.18 -3.00
N VAL A 107 -7.45 4.02 -2.15
CA VAL A 107 -8.21 4.69 -1.07
C VAL A 107 -8.88 5.94 -1.61
N TYR A 108 -10.14 6.18 -1.23
CA TYR A 108 -10.88 7.40 -1.55
C TYR A 108 -11.59 7.95 -0.33
N GLY A 109 -11.98 9.23 -0.36
CA GLY A 109 -12.69 9.90 0.72
C GLY A 109 -12.22 11.32 0.94
N PRO A 110 -12.67 11.99 2.02
CA PRO A 110 -12.23 13.33 2.41
C PRO A 110 -10.69 13.43 2.47
N TYR A 111 -10.16 14.58 2.07
CA TYR A 111 -8.71 14.85 1.98
C TYR A 111 -7.94 13.94 1.01
N GLY A 112 -8.66 13.29 0.08
CA GLY A 112 -8.04 12.47 -0.96
C GLY A 112 -7.07 13.26 -1.84
N ARG A 113 -6.07 12.58 -2.39
CA ARG A 113 -5.03 13.22 -3.20
C ARG A 113 -5.59 13.75 -4.52
N PRO A 114 -5.24 14.98 -4.92
CA PRO A 114 -5.79 15.63 -6.12
C PRO A 114 -5.29 15.03 -7.44
N ASP A 115 -4.26 14.20 -7.43
CA ASP A 115 -3.73 13.51 -8.60
C ASP A 115 -4.45 12.18 -8.92
N MET A 116 -5.36 11.73 -8.04
CA MET A 116 -6.14 10.52 -8.23
C MET A 116 -7.27 10.70 -9.26
N ALA A 117 -7.62 9.60 -9.95
CA ALA A 117 -8.60 9.63 -11.04
C ALA A 117 -9.96 10.17 -10.59
N TYR A 118 -10.48 9.70 -9.45
CA TYR A 118 -11.77 10.15 -8.92
C TYR A 118 -11.81 11.67 -8.69
N TYR A 119 -10.75 12.25 -8.13
CA TYR A 119 -10.66 13.69 -7.91
C TYR A 119 -10.62 14.47 -9.23
N LYS A 120 -9.73 14.05 -10.15
CA LYS A 120 -9.58 14.69 -11.47
C LYS A 120 -10.86 14.63 -12.29
N PHE A 121 -11.54 13.49 -12.28
CA PHE A 121 -12.78 13.29 -13.01
C PHE A 121 -13.91 14.14 -12.43
N THR A 122 -14.08 14.11 -11.11
CA THR A 122 -15.10 14.97 -10.45
C THR A 122 -14.87 16.43 -10.79
N LYS A 123 -13.64 16.93 -10.67
CA LYS A 123 -13.29 18.31 -10.98
C LYS A 123 -13.56 18.64 -12.45
N ALA A 124 -13.15 17.78 -13.38
CA ALA A 124 -13.39 17.99 -14.80
C ALA A 124 -14.89 18.01 -15.14
N ILE A 125 -15.68 17.08 -14.58
CA ILE A 125 -17.12 17.02 -14.77
C ILE A 125 -17.79 18.30 -14.28
N LEU A 126 -17.46 18.77 -13.08
CA LEU A 126 -18.04 19.97 -12.50
C LEU A 126 -17.68 21.24 -13.29
N ASN A 127 -16.52 21.27 -13.94
CA ASN A 127 -16.06 22.39 -14.75
C ASN A 127 -16.54 22.31 -16.23
N GLY A 128 -17.11 21.18 -16.66
CA GLY A 128 -17.40 20.93 -18.08
C GLY A 128 -16.16 20.64 -18.93
N ASP A 129 -15.05 20.27 -18.29
CA ASP A 129 -13.78 19.95 -18.95
C ASP A 129 -13.77 18.50 -19.48
N PRO A 130 -13.05 18.21 -20.58
CA PRO A 130 -12.90 16.85 -21.07
C PRO A 130 -12.14 15.95 -20.09
N ILE A 131 -12.55 14.68 -20.03
CA ILE A 131 -11.91 13.63 -19.23
C ILE A 131 -11.03 12.76 -20.12
N ASN A 132 -9.75 12.62 -19.74
CA ASN A 132 -8.84 11.70 -20.41
C ASN A 132 -9.04 10.26 -19.88
N VAL A 133 -9.69 9.42 -20.67
CA VAL A 133 -9.91 8.01 -20.34
C VAL A 133 -8.80 7.16 -20.97
N PHE A 134 -7.96 6.53 -20.14
CA PHE A 134 -6.88 5.65 -20.59
C PHE A 134 -7.42 4.23 -20.86
N ASN A 135 -6.77 3.52 -21.79
CA ASN A 135 -7.12 2.14 -22.17
C ASN A 135 -8.61 1.95 -22.48
N ASN A 136 -9.24 2.93 -23.15
CA ASN A 136 -10.70 2.93 -23.46
C ASN A 136 -11.59 2.65 -22.23
N GLY A 137 -11.11 2.92 -21.01
CA GLY A 137 -11.82 2.65 -19.76
C GLY A 137 -11.79 1.19 -19.29
N ASP A 138 -11.11 0.30 -20.00
CA ASP A 138 -10.95 -1.10 -19.60
C ASP A 138 -9.86 -1.22 -18.51
N MET A 139 -10.23 -0.78 -17.30
CA MET A 139 -9.39 -0.82 -16.11
C MET A 139 -10.24 -1.18 -14.90
N LYS A 140 -9.76 -2.17 -14.14
CA LYS A 140 -10.37 -2.56 -12.86
C LYS A 140 -9.55 -1.98 -11.72
N ARG A 141 -10.24 -1.47 -10.71
CA ARG A 141 -9.62 -0.97 -9.46
C ARG A 141 -10.49 -1.40 -8.29
N ASP A 142 -9.84 -1.69 -7.18
CA ASP A 142 -10.47 -1.85 -5.89
C ASP A 142 -10.43 -0.48 -5.18
N PHE A 143 -11.61 0.07 -4.87
CA PHE A 143 -11.76 1.35 -4.18
C PHE A 143 -12.26 1.10 -2.77
N THR A 144 -11.50 1.59 -1.78
CA THR A 144 -11.82 1.45 -0.37
C THR A 144 -12.02 2.81 0.27
N TYR A 145 -13.13 2.98 1.00
CA TYR A 145 -13.39 4.23 1.70
C TYR A 145 -12.41 4.44 2.85
N ILE A 146 -12.05 5.70 3.12
CA ILE A 146 -11.01 6.02 4.10
C ILE A 146 -11.31 5.51 5.51
N ASP A 147 -12.57 5.54 5.96
CA ASP A 147 -12.92 5.08 7.30
C ASP A 147 -12.69 3.57 7.46
N ASP A 148 -12.97 2.77 6.43
CA ASP A 148 -12.71 1.33 6.42
C ASP A 148 -11.20 1.04 6.50
N ILE A 149 -10.40 1.85 5.79
CA ILE A 149 -8.94 1.79 5.86
C ILE A 149 -8.44 2.08 7.28
N ILE A 150 -8.94 3.16 7.90
CA ILE A 150 -8.52 3.57 9.24
C ILE A 150 -8.92 2.52 10.28
N GLU A 151 -10.12 1.95 10.17
CA GLU A 151 -10.55 0.84 11.03
C GLU A 151 -9.59 -0.35 10.91
N GLY A 152 -9.21 -0.73 9.68
CA GLY A 152 -8.21 -1.78 9.41
C GLY A 152 -6.86 -1.48 10.05
N VAL A 153 -6.33 -0.26 9.88
CA VAL A 153 -5.06 0.16 10.48
C VAL A 153 -5.09 0.08 12.01
N VAL A 154 -6.16 0.58 12.64
CA VAL A 154 -6.32 0.57 14.10
C VAL A 154 -6.41 -0.86 14.64
N LYS A 155 -7.16 -1.74 13.96
CA LYS A 155 -7.23 -3.16 14.33
C LYS A 155 -5.86 -3.83 14.26
N VAL A 156 -5.14 -3.64 13.15
CA VAL A 156 -3.80 -4.23 12.94
C VAL A 156 -2.80 -3.70 13.97
N LEU A 157 -2.84 -2.42 14.33
CA LEU A 157 -1.95 -1.84 15.33
C LEU A 157 -2.02 -2.59 16.68
N SER A 158 -3.17 -3.17 17.01
CA SER A 158 -3.38 -3.95 18.22
C SER A 158 -2.94 -5.42 18.09
N LEU A 159 -2.70 -5.90 16.86
CA LEU A 159 -2.36 -7.29 16.54
C LEU A 159 -0.85 -7.46 16.32
N THR A 160 -0.06 -7.28 17.37
CA THR A 160 1.41 -7.45 17.30
C THR A 160 1.77 -8.86 16.83
N PRO A 161 2.48 -9.03 15.69
CA PRO A 161 2.88 -10.34 15.22
C PRO A 161 3.88 -10.99 16.19
N LYS A 162 3.72 -12.29 16.39
CA LYS A 162 4.60 -13.09 17.27
C LYS A 162 5.39 -14.07 16.42
N PRO A 163 6.63 -14.44 16.83
CA PRO A 163 7.33 -15.54 16.24
C PRO A 163 6.48 -16.83 16.32
N GLN A 164 6.41 -17.57 15.23
CA GLN A 164 5.74 -18.88 15.21
C GLN A 164 6.81 -19.97 15.21
N PHE A 165 6.65 -20.94 16.07
CA PHE A 165 7.50 -22.12 16.16
C PHE A 165 6.77 -23.28 15.51
N SER A 166 7.41 -23.91 14.53
CA SER A 166 6.98 -25.20 13.99
C SER A 166 7.97 -26.25 14.45
N GLU A 167 7.49 -27.45 14.79
CA GLU A 167 8.32 -28.55 15.26
C GLU A 167 9.41 -28.87 14.22
N GLY A 168 10.70 -28.87 14.63
CA GLY A 168 11.83 -29.11 13.74
C GLY A 168 12.29 -27.92 12.87
N SER A 169 11.73 -26.71 13.02
CA SER A 169 12.16 -25.52 12.27
C SER A 169 12.59 -24.36 13.16
N THR A 170 13.39 -23.43 12.60
CA THR A 170 13.68 -22.16 13.25
C THR A 170 12.42 -21.31 13.34
N ALA A 171 12.24 -20.58 14.46
CA ALA A 171 11.12 -19.65 14.62
C ALA A 171 10.97 -18.69 13.42
N SER A 172 9.74 -18.51 12.95
CA SER A 172 9.46 -17.48 11.95
C SER A 172 9.65 -16.08 12.54
N ALA A 173 10.06 -15.13 11.71
CA ALA A 173 10.16 -13.73 12.14
C ALA A 173 8.79 -13.16 12.56
N PRO A 174 8.74 -12.24 13.55
CA PRO A 174 7.50 -11.55 13.92
C PRO A 174 7.10 -10.49 12.87
N TYR A 175 6.75 -10.97 11.69
CA TYR A 175 6.46 -10.18 10.49
C TYR A 175 5.16 -10.64 9.82
N LYS A 176 4.32 -9.69 9.42
CA LYS A 176 3.09 -9.96 8.67
C LYS A 176 2.90 -8.92 7.55
N ILE A 177 2.23 -9.35 6.50
CA ILE A 177 1.69 -8.48 5.43
C ILE A 177 0.18 -8.69 5.39
N PHE A 178 -0.57 -7.62 5.21
CA PHE A 178 -2.00 -7.67 4.95
C PHE A 178 -2.37 -6.78 3.76
N ASN A 179 -3.29 -7.25 2.95
CA ASN A 179 -4.03 -6.44 2.00
C ASN A 179 -5.10 -5.66 2.77
N ILE A 180 -5.17 -4.35 2.56
CA ILE A 180 -6.25 -3.52 3.11
C ILE A 180 -7.08 -3.00 1.94
N SER A 181 -8.23 -3.66 1.74
CA SER A 181 -9.20 -3.33 0.71
C SER A 181 -10.59 -3.77 1.15
N THR A 182 -11.63 -3.21 0.53
CA THR A 182 -12.99 -3.75 0.64
C THR A 182 -13.23 -4.71 -0.52
N SER A 183 -14.09 -5.71 -0.30
CA SER A 183 -14.47 -6.68 -1.35
C SER A 183 -15.33 -6.07 -2.47
N ILE A 184 -15.56 -4.76 -2.46
CA ILE A 184 -16.38 -4.07 -3.47
C ILE A 184 -15.51 -3.76 -4.70
N LYS A 185 -15.62 -4.61 -5.71
CA LYS A 185 -14.94 -4.41 -7.01
C LYS A 185 -15.71 -3.41 -7.87
N ILE A 186 -15.19 -2.21 -8.05
CA ILE A 186 -15.66 -1.32 -9.12
C ILE A 186 -15.05 -1.82 -10.44
N HIS A 187 -15.88 -2.38 -11.31
CA HIS A 187 -15.47 -3.21 -12.42
C HIS A 187 -14.93 -2.44 -13.64
N ASN A 188 -15.21 -1.16 -13.76
CA ASN A 188 -14.59 -0.29 -14.77
C ASN A 188 -14.76 1.19 -14.46
N ILE A 189 -14.02 2.02 -15.19
CA ILE A 189 -14.04 3.48 -15.04
C ILE A 189 -15.40 4.09 -15.43
N HIS A 190 -16.18 3.42 -16.28
CA HIS A 190 -17.53 3.82 -16.66
C HIS A 190 -18.51 3.77 -15.47
N SER A 191 -18.39 2.76 -14.59
CA SER A 191 -19.19 2.72 -13.36
C SER A 191 -18.79 3.81 -12.37
N LEU A 192 -17.49 4.12 -12.27
CA LEU A 192 -17.02 5.24 -11.46
C LEU A 192 -17.56 6.58 -11.98
N ILE A 193 -17.48 6.84 -13.29
CA ILE A 193 -18.00 8.06 -13.91
C ILE A 193 -19.52 8.17 -13.69
N LYS A 194 -20.28 7.10 -13.89
CA LYS A 194 -21.73 7.08 -13.64
C LYS A 194 -22.07 7.42 -12.19
N SER A 195 -21.31 6.92 -11.22
CA SER A 195 -21.55 7.21 -9.80
C SER A 195 -21.16 8.64 -9.38
N LEU A 196 -20.38 9.36 -10.21
CA LEU A 196 -20.01 10.76 -9.98
C LEU A 196 -20.98 11.78 -10.62
N ILE A 197 -21.88 11.33 -11.49
CA ILE A 197 -22.83 12.19 -12.24
C ILE A 197 -24.21 12.20 -11.57
N ILE A 198 -24.50 11.32 -10.63
CA ILE A 198 -25.75 11.29 -9.84
C ILE A 198 -25.59 12.16 -8.58
#